data_c0c96fc33000c31ad58e66e911d96851
#
_entry.id   c0c96fc33000c31ad58e66e911d96851
#
_cell.length_a   1.000
_cell.length_b   1.000
_cell.length_c   1.000
_cell.angle_alpha   90.00
_cell.angle_beta   90.00
_cell.angle_gamma   90.00
#
_symmetry.space_group_name_H-M   'P 1'
#
loop_
_entity.id
_entity.type
_entity.pdbx_description
1 polymer ?
#
loop_
_entity_poly.entity_id
_entity_poly.type
_entity_poly.pdbx_seq_one_letter_code
_entity_poly.pdbx_strand_id
1 'polypeptide(L)'
;MIYHDMKLSQTVKGPRANLLEADARICHGVPKGFANLVVTSPPYPNNFDYADATRLEMSFMGEVKRWADLQEKVRQYLIPSCSQHVNEKSVDLGAVLSSPELSPIRQEVSEVCGRLAEVRKSRGGRKTYHLMVACYFRDMARVWEVLRAVCDSPSRVCFVIGDSAPYGVYVPVVPWLGELALAAGFKSYSFEKARDRNVKWKNRKHRVPLLEGRLWVDG
;
A
#
# COMPACT_ATOMS: atom_id res chain seq x y z
N MET A 1 -28.51 -2.48 -8.60
CA MET A 1 -27.41 -1.50 -8.76
C MET A 1 -26.41 -1.99 -9.83
N ILE A 2 -25.51 -2.94 -9.58
CA ILE A 2 -24.46 -3.40 -10.55
C ILE A 2 -25.02 -3.73 -11.96
N TYR A 3 -26.09 -4.51 -12.05
CA TYR A 3 -26.71 -4.86 -13.35
C TYR A 3 -27.20 -3.63 -14.13
N HIS A 4 -27.77 -2.66 -13.43
CA HIS A 4 -28.24 -1.41 -14.04
C HIS A 4 -27.08 -0.55 -14.54
N ASP A 5 -26.02 -0.43 -13.74
CA ASP A 5 -24.81 0.31 -14.10
C ASP A 5 -24.09 -0.36 -15.28
N MET A 6 -24.04 -1.70 -15.32
CA MET A 6 -23.50 -2.45 -16.46
C MET A 6 -24.31 -2.21 -17.74
N LYS A 7 -25.65 -2.14 -17.68
CA LYS A 7 -26.48 -1.80 -18.83
C LYS A 7 -26.23 -0.37 -19.31
N LEU A 8 -26.13 0.59 -18.40
CA LEU A 8 -25.81 1.96 -18.75
C LEU A 8 -24.43 2.08 -19.40
N SER A 9 -23.42 1.40 -18.86
CA SER A 9 -22.08 1.42 -19.42
C SER A 9 -21.98 0.83 -20.84
N GLN A 10 -22.83 -0.12 -21.20
CA GLN A 10 -22.91 -0.67 -22.56
C GLN A 10 -23.36 0.34 -23.62
N THR A 11 -24.07 1.40 -23.21
CA THR A 11 -24.54 2.45 -24.13
C THR A 11 -23.47 3.53 -24.36
N VAL A 12 -22.43 3.57 -23.52
CA VAL A 12 -21.35 4.55 -23.63
C VAL A 12 -20.26 4.03 -24.57
N LYS A 13 -20.11 4.67 -25.72
CA LYS A 13 -18.99 4.42 -26.63
C LYS A 13 -17.75 5.11 -26.09
N GLY A 14 -16.83 4.34 -25.49
CA GLY A 14 -15.55 4.78 -25.02
C GLY A 14 -14.39 4.00 -25.64
N PRO A 15 -13.15 4.44 -25.48
CA PRO A 15 -11.97 3.66 -25.86
C PRO A 15 -11.96 2.33 -25.11
N ARG A 16 -11.42 1.28 -25.75
CA ARG A 16 -11.22 0.00 -25.06
C ARG A 16 -10.20 0.14 -23.96
N ALA A 17 -10.47 -0.47 -22.80
CA ALA A 17 -9.49 -0.57 -21.73
C ALA A 17 -8.33 -1.49 -22.14
N ASN A 18 -7.12 -1.07 -21.85
CA ASN A 18 -5.93 -1.90 -21.95
C ASN A 18 -5.67 -2.52 -20.58
N LEU A 19 -5.62 -3.85 -20.50
CA LEU A 19 -5.26 -4.58 -19.29
C LEU A 19 -3.77 -4.93 -19.37
N LEU A 20 -3.01 -4.47 -18.40
CA LEU A 20 -1.58 -4.75 -18.28
C LEU A 20 -1.35 -5.49 -16.97
N GLU A 21 -0.72 -6.65 -17.04
CA GLU A 21 -0.20 -7.35 -15.87
C GLU A 21 1.22 -6.86 -15.60
N ALA A 22 1.36 -6.04 -14.56
CA ALA A 22 2.64 -5.44 -14.22
C ALA A 22 2.76 -5.17 -12.71
N ASP A 23 3.99 -5.16 -12.21
CA ASP A 23 4.30 -4.69 -10.87
C ASP A 23 4.15 -3.17 -10.79
N ALA A 24 3.39 -2.68 -9.83
CA ALA A 24 3.16 -1.24 -9.63
C ALA A 24 4.46 -0.45 -9.31
N ARG A 25 5.51 -1.13 -8.86
CA ARG A 25 6.85 -0.55 -8.63
C ARG A 25 7.64 -0.34 -9.92
N ILE A 26 7.12 -0.81 -11.06
CA ILE A 26 7.77 -0.75 -12.37
C ILE A 26 6.83 -0.21 -13.44
N CYS A 27 5.53 -0.52 -13.39
CA CYS A 27 4.49 -0.19 -14.37
C CYS A 27 4.90 -0.50 -15.81
N HIS A 28 5.51 -1.68 -16.03
CA HIS A 28 5.98 -2.09 -17.34
C HIS A 28 4.82 -2.05 -18.36
N GLY A 29 5.09 -1.48 -19.55
CA GLY A 29 4.11 -1.35 -20.61
C GLY A 29 3.27 -0.06 -20.59
N VAL A 30 3.37 0.75 -19.53
CA VAL A 30 2.75 2.08 -19.49
C VAL A 30 3.75 3.13 -19.98
N PRO A 31 3.43 3.91 -21.03
CA PRO A 31 4.32 4.97 -21.53
C PRO A 31 4.53 6.08 -20.50
N LYS A 32 5.70 6.72 -20.55
CA LYS A 32 5.97 7.94 -19.77
C LYS A 32 5.04 9.08 -20.22
N GLY A 33 4.56 9.87 -19.25
CA GLY A 33 3.67 11.01 -19.52
C GLY A 33 2.29 10.60 -20.08
N PHE A 34 1.86 9.36 -19.83
CA PHE A 34 0.60 8.82 -20.39
C PHE A 34 -0.62 9.24 -19.58
N ALA A 35 -0.52 9.25 -18.26
CA ALA A 35 -1.69 9.36 -17.39
C ALA A 35 -1.91 10.79 -16.89
N ASN A 36 -3.11 11.33 -17.10
CA ASN A 36 -3.54 12.59 -16.48
C ASN A 36 -4.26 12.34 -15.14
N LEU A 37 -4.86 11.15 -14.97
CA LEU A 37 -5.54 10.74 -13.75
C LEU A 37 -5.18 9.30 -13.41
N VAL A 38 -4.79 9.08 -12.16
CA VAL A 38 -4.61 7.74 -11.58
C VAL A 38 -5.54 7.60 -10.39
N VAL A 39 -6.35 6.54 -10.35
CA VAL A 39 -7.23 6.22 -9.21
C VAL A 39 -6.97 4.80 -8.77
N THR A 40 -6.59 4.61 -7.52
CA THR A 40 -6.32 3.28 -6.96
C THR A 40 -6.52 3.24 -5.44
N SER A 41 -6.58 2.05 -4.89
CA SER A 41 -6.54 1.78 -3.45
C SER A 41 -5.37 0.85 -3.18
N PRO A 42 -4.17 1.38 -2.89
CA PRO A 42 -3.02 0.55 -2.57
C PRO A 42 -3.28 -0.26 -1.30
N PRO A 43 -2.55 -1.36 -1.06
CA PRO A 43 -2.70 -2.12 0.17
C PRO A 43 -2.38 -1.26 1.39
N TYR A 44 -3.10 -1.47 2.50
CA TYR A 44 -2.87 -0.73 3.75
C TYR A 44 -1.89 -1.52 4.63
N PRO A 45 -0.93 -0.89 5.32
CA PRO A 45 -0.01 -1.58 6.22
C PRO A 45 -0.69 -1.97 7.55
N ASN A 46 -1.78 -2.73 7.48
CA ASN A 46 -2.67 -3.09 8.60
C ASN A 46 -2.68 -4.59 8.92
N ASN A 47 -1.73 -5.34 8.35
CA ASN A 47 -1.61 -6.79 8.48
C ASN A 47 -2.74 -7.58 7.82
N PHE A 48 -3.35 -7.06 6.77
CA PHE A 48 -4.27 -7.81 5.93
C PHE A 48 -3.48 -8.58 4.86
N ASP A 49 -3.65 -9.90 4.83
CA ASP A 49 -2.99 -10.77 3.84
C ASP A 49 -3.91 -10.95 2.62
N TYR A 50 -3.65 -10.19 1.57
CA TYR A 50 -4.42 -10.25 0.34
C TYR A 50 -4.27 -11.61 -0.38
N ALA A 51 -3.12 -12.26 -0.26
CA ALA A 51 -2.92 -13.61 -0.82
C ALA A 51 -3.80 -14.66 -0.15
N ASP A 52 -3.95 -14.58 1.18
CA ASP A 52 -4.84 -15.50 1.90
C ASP A 52 -6.32 -15.16 1.63
N ALA A 53 -6.65 -13.89 1.51
CA ALA A 53 -8.03 -13.44 1.26
C ALA A 53 -8.57 -13.89 -0.11
N THR A 54 -7.72 -14.00 -1.12
CA THR A 54 -8.09 -14.44 -2.49
C THR A 54 -7.68 -15.88 -2.79
N ARG A 55 -7.29 -16.65 -1.77
CA ARG A 55 -6.78 -18.02 -1.93
C ARG A 55 -7.80 -18.96 -2.58
N LEU A 56 -9.06 -18.85 -2.22
CA LEU A 56 -10.10 -19.75 -2.74
C LEU A 56 -10.30 -19.53 -4.24
N GLU A 57 -10.36 -18.28 -4.67
CA GLU A 57 -10.49 -17.90 -6.08
C GLU A 57 -9.27 -18.36 -6.88
N MET A 58 -8.06 -18.11 -6.39
CA MET A 58 -6.83 -18.57 -7.04
C MET A 58 -6.73 -20.10 -7.10
N SER A 59 -7.23 -20.80 -6.07
CA SER A 59 -7.29 -22.27 -6.09
C SER A 59 -8.30 -22.78 -7.10
N PHE A 60 -9.46 -22.14 -7.20
CA PHE A 60 -10.50 -22.47 -8.19
C PHE A 60 -10.00 -22.25 -9.62
N MET A 61 -9.26 -21.18 -9.87
CA MET A 61 -8.66 -20.86 -11.17
C MET A 61 -7.41 -21.72 -11.48
N GLY A 62 -6.94 -22.54 -10.54
CA GLY A 62 -5.79 -23.43 -10.71
C GLY A 62 -4.41 -22.75 -10.58
N GLU A 63 -4.36 -21.50 -10.17
CA GLU A 63 -3.12 -20.72 -10.01
C GLU A 63 -2.32 -21.18 -8.77
N VAL A 64 -3.04 -21.54 -7.71
CA VAL A 64 -2.48 -22.01 -6.43
C VAL A 64 -3.04 -23.41 -6.13
N LYS A 65 -2.14 -24.37 -5.91
CA LYS A 65 -2.51 -25.77 -5.63
C LYS A 65 -2.20 -26.21 -4.20
N ARG A 66 -1.18 -25.63 -3.60
CA ARG A 66 -0.71 -25.94 -2.23
C ARG A 66 -0.40 -24.65 -1.47
N TRP A 67 -0.33 -24.74 -0.15
CA TRP A 67 -0.05 -23.58 0.71
C TRP A 67 1.27 -22.86 0.39
N ALA A 68 2.30 -23.60 0.04
CA ALA A 68 3.61 -23.03 -0.33
C ALA A 68 3.51 -22.11 -1.56
N ASP A 69 2.62 -22.41 -2.50
CA ASP A 69 2.43 -21.61 -3.71
C ASP A 69 2.02 -20.16 -3.38
N LEU A 70 1.29 -19.92 -2.27
CA LEU A 70 0.96 -18.57 -1.83
C LEU A 70 2.19 -17.72 -1.55
N GLN A 71 3.25 -18.32 -1.00
CA GLN A 71 4.50 -17.61 -0.77
C GLN A 71 5.30 -17.45 -2.06
N GLU A 72 5.45 -18.54 -2.81
CA GLU A 72 6.32 -18.62 -3.98
C GLU A 72 5.77 -17.85 -5.19
N LYS A 73 4.43 -17.78 -5.35
CA LYS A 73 3.81 -17.22 -6.55
C LYS A 73 3.07 -15.91 -6.32
N VAL A 74 2.77 -15.57 -5.06
CA VAL A 74 1.92 -14.42 -4.75
C VAL A 74 2.59 -13.46 -3.78
N ARG A 75 2.83 -13.87 -2.51
CA ARG A 75 3.25 -12.95 -1.45
C ARG A 75 4.55 -12.21 -1.74
N GLN A 76 5.52 -12.86 -2.40
CA GLN A 76 6.79 -12.23 -2.72
C GLN A 76 6.68 -11.06 -3.71
N TYR A 77 5.59 -11.00 -4.47
CA TYR A 77 5.33 -9.93 -5.43
C TYR A 77 4.43 -8.82 -4.88
N LEU A 78 3.78 -9.04 -3.74
CA LEU A 78 2.91 -8.04 -3.11
C LEU A 78 3.73 -6.96 -2.40
N ILE A 79 3.20 -5.73 -2.39
CA ILE A 79 3.68 -4.69 -1.49
C ILE A 79 3.44 -5.15 -0.04
N PRO A 80 4.46 -5.09 0.84
CA PRO A 80 4.38 -5.63 2.19
C PRO A 80 3.34 -4.94 3.07
N SER A 81 2.10 -5.41 3.05
CA SER A 81 0.97 -4.93 3.88
C SER A 81 0.65 -5.85 5.06
N CYS A 82 1.26 -7.03 5.08
CA CYS A 82 1.13 -8.05 6.13
C CYS A 82 2.51 -8.53 6.58
N SER A 83 2.63 -8.89 7.87
CA SER A 83 3.89 -9.44 8.40
C SER A 83 4.31 -10.76 7.76
N GLN A 84 3.39 -11.48 7.12
CA GLN A 84 3.69 -12.71 6.37
C GLN A 84 4.34 -12.44 5.01
N HIS A 85 4.26 -11.20 4.49
CA HIS A 85 4.92 -10.81 3.25
C HIS A 85 6.42 -10.53 3.45
N VAL A 86 6.88 -10.48 4.69
CA VAL A 86 8.27 -10.13 5.04
C VAL A 86 8.92 -11.28 5.79
N ASN A 87 10.00 -11.82 5.22
CA ASN A 87 10.80 -12.84 5.89
C ASN A 87 11.89 -12.18 6.75
N GLU A 88 11.79 -12.34 8.07
CA GLU A 88 12.75 -11.78 9.05
C GLU A 88 14.20 -12.21 8.79
N LYS A 89 14.41 -13.40 8.21
CA LYS A 89 15.76 -13.93 7.94
C LYS A 89 16.41 -13.31 6.71
N SER A 90 15.62 -12.71 5.81
CA SER A 90 16.10 -12.17 4.54
C SER A 90 16.07 -10.63 4.48
N VAL A 91 15.47 -9.96 5.47
CA VAL A 91 15.34 -8.50 5.49
C VAL A 91 16.24 -7.90 6.57
N ASP A 92 17.21 -7.13 6.15
CA ASP A 92 17.99 -6.26 7.03
C ASP A 92 17.25 -4.92 7.19
N LEU A 93 16.73 -4.68 8.40
CA LEU A 93 16.02 -3.43 8.73
C LEU A 93 16.91 -2.20 8.54
N GLY A 94 18.19 -2.27 8.93
CA GLY A 94 19.14 -1.18 8.80
C GLY A 94 19.34 -0.78 7.34
N ALA A 95 19.54 -1.77 6.48
CA ALA A 95 19.66 -1.56 5.04
C ALA A 95 18.37 -0.95 4.43
N VAL A 96 17.18 -1.42 4.84
CA VAL A 96 15.91 -0.86 4.38
C VAL A 96 15.76 0.59 4.82
N LEU A 97 15.99 0.91 6.09
CA LEU A 97 15.85 2.27 6.61
C LEU A 97 16.88 3.24 6.03
N SER A 98 18.06 2.74 5.63
CA SER A 98 19.11 3.53 4.98
C SER A 98 18.88 3.77 3.51
N SER A 99 17.87 3.13 2.90
CA SER A 99 17.60 3.26 1.47
C SER A 99 17.29 4.72 1.08
N PRO A 100 17.77 5.20 -0.07
CA PRO A 100 17.58 6.58 -0.51
C PRO A 100 16.11 6.98 -0.61
N GLU A 101 15.26 6.06 -1.02
CA GLU A 101 13.82 6.26 -1.23
C GLU A 101 13.10 6.68 0.05
N LEU A 102 13.60 6.27 1.23
CA LEU A 102 13.00 6.63 2.51
C LEU A 102 13.55 7.94 3.09
N SER A 103 14.48 8.62 2.42
CA SER A 103 15.13 9.82 2.96
C SER A 103 14.16 10.88 3.50
N PRO A 104 12.99 11.18 2.89
CA PRO A 104 12.07 12.20 3.38
C PRO A 104 11.42 11.88 4.74
N ILE A 105 11.26 10.60 5.05
CA ILE A 105 10.53 10.10 6.25
C ILE A 105 11.40 9.19 7.12
N ARG A 106 12.70 9.08 6.84
CA ARG A 106 13.60 8.10 7.45
C ARG A 106 13.59 8.12 8.97
N GLN A 107 13.71 9.31 9.55
CA GLN A 107 13.77 9.45 11.01
C GLN A 107 12.49 8.90 11.65
N GLU A 108 11.33 9.37 11.19
CA GLU A 108 10.02 9.00 11.74
C GLU A 108 9.71 7.51 11.57
N VAL A 109 10.01 6.96 10.39
CA VAL A 109 9.88 5.51 10.14
C VAL A 109 10.80 4.72 11.07
N SER A 110 12.04 5.16 11.27
CA SER A 110 13.00 4.50 12.18
C SER A 110 12.50 4.50 13.63
N GLU A 111 11.97 5.61 14.11
CA GLU A 111 11.39 5.73 15.46
C GLU A 111 10.17 4.80 15.63
N VAL A 112 9.27 4.79 14.67
CA VAL A 112 8.08 3.89 14.69
C VAL A 112 8.51 2.42 14.63
N CYS A 113 9.46 2.07 13.77
CA CYS A 113 9.99 0.71 13.69
C CYS A 113 10.67 0.28 15.00
N GLY A 114 11.44 1.15 15.63
CA GLY A 114 12.04 0.91 16.96
C GLY A 114 10.96 0.61 18.02
N ARG A 115 9.92 1.45 18.09
CA ARG A 115 8.79 1.25 19.01
C ARG A 115 8.04 -0.06 18.73
N LEU A 116 7.81 -0.41 17.46
CA LEU A 116 7.19 -1.68 17.08
C LEU A 116 8.03 -2.89 17.48
N ALA A 117 9.36 -2.81 17.32
CA ALA A 117 10.29 -3.86 17.73
C ALA A 117 10.27 -4.08 19.24
N GLU A 118 10.22 -3.01 20.05
CA GLU A 118 10.11 -3.10 21.51
C GLU A 118 8.76 -3.69 21.94
N VAL A 119 7.64 -3.18 21.43
CA VAL A 119 6.31 -3.69 21.77
C VAL A 119 6.15 -5.15 21.37
N ARG A 120 6.80 -5.58 20.28
CA ARG A 120 6.83 -6.98 19.84
C ARG A 120 7.28 -7.94 20.95
N LYS A 121 8.27 -7.56 21.75
CA LYS A 121 8.81 -8.39 22.84
C LYS A 121 7.74 -8.78 23.85
N SER A 122 6.85 -7.84 24.19
CA SER A 122 5.72 -8.06 25.10
C SER A 122 4.50 -8.77 24.46
N ARG A 123 4.51 -8.98 23.13
CA ARG A 123 3.40 -9.56 22.35
C ARG A 123 3.71 -10.95 21.77
N GLY A 124 4.59 -11.71 22.41
CA GLY A 124 4.96 -13.06 22.00
C GLY A 124 5.88 -13.15 20.77
N GLY A 125 6.47 -12.05 20.32
CA GLY A 125 7.57 -12.00 19.36
C GLY A 125 7.31 -12.47 17.92
N ARG A 126 6.10 -12.88 17.59
CA ARG A 126 5.83 -13.56 16.30
C ARG A 126 5.69 -12.61 15.10
N LYS A 127 5.08 -11.44 15.28
CA LYS A 127 4.75 -10.56 14.16
C LYS A 127 5.83 -9.50 13.92
N THR A 128 6.35 -9.43 12.70
CA THR A 128 7.44 -8.55 12.27
C THR A 128 6.92 -7.21 11.73
N TYR A 129 6.04 -6.52 12.48
CA TYR A 129 5.44 -5.27 12.02
C TYR A 129 6.45 -4.16 11.74
N HIS A 130 7.56 -4.10 12.46
CA HIS A 130 8.65 -3.15 12.21
C HIS A 130 9.28 -3.34 10.83
N LEU A 131 9.49 -4.60 10.40
CA LEU A 131 9.99 -4.89 9.05
C LEU A 131 8.92 -4.61 7.99
N MET A 132 7.68 -5.02 8.27
CA MET A 132 6.54 -4.77 7.36
C MET A 132 6.39 -3.27 7.06
N VAL A 133 6.40 -2.41 8.08
CA VAL A 133 6.24 -0.96 7.91
C VAL A 133 7.39 -0.38 7.10
N ALA A 134 8.64 -0.70 7.43
CA ALA A 134 9.80 -0.21 6.70
C ALA A 134 9.77 -0.62 5.21
N CYS A 135 9.52 -1.90 4.94
CA CYS A 135 9.44 -2.42 3.57
C CYS A 135 8.25 -1.83 2.79
N TYR A 136 7.11 -1.64 3.46
CA TYR A 136 5.93 -1.03 2.85
C TYR A 136 6.25 0.37 2.31
N PHE A 137 6.80 1.25 3.14
CA PHE A 137 7.07 2.62 2.72
C PHE A 137 8.20 2.71 1.69
N ARG A 138 9.22 1.87 1.76
CA ARG A 138 10.23 1.77 0.71
C ARG A 138 9.58 1.38 -0.64
N ASP A 139 8.73 0.39 -0.66
CA ASP A 139 8.08 -0.05 -1.90
C ASP A 139 7.07 0.99 -2.40
N MET A 140 6.35 1.68 -1.51
CA MET A 140 5.46 2.79 -1.89
C MET A 140 6.22 4.00 -2.43
N ALA A 141 7.43 4.29 -1.94
CA ALA A 141 8.29 5.31 -2.51
C ALA A 141 8.62 5.00 -3.99
N ARG A 142 8.99 3.76 -4.29
CA ARG A 142 9.21 3.29 -5.67
C ARG A 142 7.96 3.41 -6.53
N VAL A 143 6.79 3.10 -5.98
CA VAL A 143 5.51 3.31 -6.69
C VAL A 143 5.34 4.79 -7.03
N TRP A 144 5.64 5.72 -6.11
CA TRP A 144 5.54 7.16 -6.39
C TRP A 144 6.51 7.63 -7.48
N GLU A 145 7.76 7.16 -7.47
CA GLU A 145 8.75 7.45 -8.52
C GLU A 145 8.26 7.02 -9.91
N VAL A 146 7.73 5.80 -9.99
CA VAL A 146 7.20 5.26 -11.24
C VAL A 146 5.93 5.98 -11.67
N LEU A 147 5.01 6.28 -10.74
CA LEU A 147 3.81 7.06 -11.04
C LEU A 147 4.16 8.46 -11.54
N ARG A 148 5.17 9.12 -10.98
CA ARG A 148 5.62 10.43 -11.48
C ARG A 148 6.10 10.35 -12.92
N ALA A 149 6.82 9.28 -13.27
CA ALA A 149 7.30 9.08 -14.64
C ALA A 149 6.16 8.75 -15.63
N VAL A 150 5.15 8.02 -15.18
CA VAL A 150 3.98 7.63 -15.99
C VAL A 150 2.99 8.79 -16.15
N CYS A 151 2.88 9.64 -15.13
CA CYS A 151 1.97 10.77 -15.17
C CYS A 151 2.48 11.90 -16.07
N ASP A 152 1.55 12.52 -16.81
CA ASP A 152 1.77 13.76 -17.55
C ASP A 152 1.81 14.97 -16.60
N SER A 153 1.93 16.16 -17.15
CA SER A 153 1.78 17.43 -16.42
C SER A 153 0.85 18.37 -17.22
N PRO A 154 -0.29 18.77 -16.65
CA PRO A 154 -0.79 18.46 -15.31
C PRO A 154 -1.37 17.05 -15.19
N SER A 155 -1.26 16.49 -13.99
CA SER A 155 -1.85 15.19 -13.65
C SER A 155 -2.35 15.14 -12.21
N ARG A 156 -3.20 14.17 -11.91
CA ARG A 156 -3.74 13.97 -10.57
C ARG A 156 -3.78 12.50 -10.19
N VAL A 157 -3.34 12.19 -8.98
CA VAL A 157 -3.38 10.82 -8.42
C VAL A 157 -4.30 10.81 -7.21
N CYS A 158 -5.21 9.83 -7.16
CA CYS A 158 -6.08 9.57 -6.01
C CYS A 158 -5.77 8.20 -5.42
N PHE A 159 -5.27 8.18 -4.18
CA PHE A 159 -5.17 6.95 -3.39
C PHE A 159 -6.28 6.91 -2.35
N VAL A 160 -7.11 5.85 -2.37
CA VAL A 160 -7.96 5.53 -1.24
C VAL A 160 -7.12 4.79 -0.22
N ILE A 161 -6.86 5.41 0.92
CA ILE A 161 -5.89 4.92 1.91
C ILE A 161 -6.31 5.31 3.33
N GLY A 162 -5.76 4.65 4.33
CA GLY A 162 -6.00 4.99 5.72
C GLY A 162 -4.82 4.66 6.63
N ASP A 163 -4.80 5.31 7.76
CA ASP A 163 -3.81 5.11 8.82
C ASP A 163 -3.81 3.69 9.37
N SER A 164 -2.74 3.34 10.05
CA SER A 164 -2.57 2.03 10.68
C SER A 164 -2.05 2.17 12.11
N ALA A 165 -2.29 1.15 12.94
CA ALA A 165 -1.73 1.09 14.28
C ALA A 165 -1.44 -0.37 14.70
N PRO A 166 -0.47 -1.04 14.09
CA PRO A 166 -0.06 -2.38 14.50
C PRO A 166 0.45 -2.33 15.95
N TYR A 167 0.00 -3.27 16.77
CA TYR A 167 0.26 -3.30 18.23
C TYR A 167 -0.12 -2.01 18.99
N GLY A 168 -0.94 -1.13 18.40
CA GLY A 168 -1.31 0.16 18.99
C GLY A 168 -0.28 1.26 18.79
N VAL A 169 0.78 1.03 18.02
CA VAL A 169 1.74 2.05 17.61
C VAL A 169 1.20 2.72 16.34
N TYR A 170 0.91 4.00 16.43
CA TYR A 170 0.40 4.78 15.31
C TYR A 170 1.42 4.88 14.18
N VAL A 171 0.97 4.63 12.97
CA VAL A 171 1.72 4.77 11.71
C VAL A 171 0.99 5.81 10.87
N PRO A 172 1.55 7.01 10.70
CA PRO A 172 0.93 8.11 9.95
C PRO A 172 1.05 7.88 8.43
N VAL A 173 0.24 6.96 7.92
CA VAL A 173 0.35 6.47 6.52
C VAL A 173 0.12 7.60 5.53
N VAL A 174 -0.90 8.44 5.77
CA VAL A 174 -1.29 9.51 4.84
C VAL A 174 -0.20 10.56 4.69
N PRO A 175 0.30 11.22 5.76
CA PRO A 175 1.36 12.22 5.61
C PRO A 175 2.64 11.63 5.03
N TRP A 176 3.06 10.43 5.44
CA TRP A 176 4.27 9.82 4.90
C TRP A 176 4.16 9.49 3.40
N LEU A 177 3.01 9.03 2.94
CA LEU A 177 2.79 8.85 1.49
C LEU A 177 2.80 10.19 0.75
N GLY A 178 2.30 11.25 1.36
CA GLY A 178 2.37 12.61 0.80
C GLY A 178 3.81 13.10 0.65
N GLU A 179 4.64 12.99 1.70
CA GLU A 179 6.05 13.37 1.66
C GLU A 179 6.85 12.57 0.62
N LEU A 180 6.59 11.27 0.50
CA LEU A 180 7.19 10.44 -0.53
C LEU A 180 6.78 10.85 -1.95
N ALA A 181 5.53 11.27 -2.13
CA ALA A 181 5.06 11.79 -3.42
C ALA A 181 5.75 13.11 -3.79
N LEU A 182 5.89 14.04 -2.83
CA LEU A 182 6.65 15.28 -3.06
C LEU A 182 8.09 15.00 -3.44
N ALA A 183 8.75 14.08 -2.73
CA ALA A 183 10.11 13.67 -3.03
C ALA A 183 10.26 13.00 -4.41
N ALA A 184 9.22 12.33 -4.90
CA ALA A 184 9.18 11.77 -6.25
C ALA A 184 8.95 12.82 -7.35
N GLY A 185 8.71 14.10 -6.99
CA GLY A 185 8.55 15.22 -7.93
C GLY A 185 7.10 15.60 -8.24
N PHE A 186 6.14 15.18 -7.43
CA PHE A 186 4.80 15.77 -7.43
C PHE A 186 4.80 17.14 -6.74
N LYS A 187 3.82 17.99 -7.07
CA LYS A 187 3.80 19.40 -6.63
C LYS A 187 3.16 19.62 -5.27
N SER A 188 2.08 18.89 -5.00
CA SER A 188 1.32 19.05 -3.77
C SER A 188 0.51 17.81 -3.44
N TYR A 189 0.09 17.69 -2.17
CA TYR A 189 -0.88 16.70 -1.78
C TYR A 189 -1.92 17.29 -0.82
N SER A 190 -3.10 16.68 -0.78
CA SER A 190 -4.17 16.97 0.16
C SER A 190 -4.90 15.70 0.57
N PHE A 191 -5.49 15.68 1.76
CA PHE A 191 -6.23 14.53 2.25
C PHE A 191 -7.69 14.90 2.53
N GLU A 192 -8.59 14.18 1.87
CA GLU A 192 -10.03 14.28 2.07
C GLU A 192 -10.51 13.10 2.90
N LYS A 193 -10.80 13.35 4.18
CA LYS A 193 -11.30 12.32 5.10
C LYS A 193 -12.67 11.82 4.65
N ALA A 194 -12.82 10.52 4.49
CA ALA A 194 -14.10 9.87 4.20
C ALA A 194 -14.78 9.33 5.48
N ARG A 195 -14.00 8.73 6.38
CA ARG A 195 -14.52 8.16 7.62
C ARG A 195 -13.45 7.93 8.69
N ASP A 196 -13.92 7.76 9.93
CA ASP A 196 -13.11 7.20 11.00
C ASP A 196 -13.15 5.66 10.94
N ARG A 197 -11.97 5.04 11.09
CA ARG A 197 -11.86 3.58 11.12
C ARG A 197 -11.96 3.06 12.56
N ASN A 198 -12.36 1.79 12.68
CA ASN A 198 -12.45 1.07 13.95
C ASN A 198 -13.40 1.67 15.01
N VAL A 199 -14.33 2.53 14.63
CA VAL A 199 -15.27 3.18 15.57
C VAL A 199 -16.27 2.17 16.13
N LYS A 200 -16.66 1.16 15.35
CA LYS A 200 -17.74 0.21 15.69
C LYS A 200 -17.30 -1.02 16.49
N TRP A 201 -16.00 -1.27 16.67
CA TRP A 201 -15.52 -2.48 17.32
C TRP A 201 -15.40 -2.26 18.84
N LYS A 202 -16.31 -2.85 19.62
CA LYS A 202 -16.30 -2.80 21.09
C LYS A 202 -15.00 -3.37 21.71
N ASN A 203 -14.37 -4.35 21.06
CA ASN A 203 -13.16 -5.02 21.51
C ASN A 203 -11.89 -4.51 20.80
N ARG A 204 -11.70 -3.22 20.71
CA ARG A 204 -10.48 -2.65 20.12
C ARG A 204 -9.24 -3.06 20.91
N LYS A 205 -8.25 -3.58 20.21
CA LYS A 205 -6.92 -3.86 20.80
C LYS A 205 -6.13 -2.60 21.14
N HIS A 206 -6.56 -1.42 20.63
CA HIS A 206 -5.96 -0.12 20.90
C HIS A 206 -7.00 1.00 20.72
N ARG A 207 -6.71 2.16 21.32
CA ARG A 207 -7.59 3.36 21.28
C ARG A 207 -7.08 4.42 20.29
N VAL A 208 -6.13 4.09 19.44
CA VAL A 208 -5.56 5.05 18.47
C VAL A 208 -6.64 5.38 17.44
N PRO A 209 -6.98 6.66 17.25
CA PRO A 209 -7.85 7.11 16.18
C PRO A 209 -7.20 6.81 14.83
N LEU A 210 -7.95 6.26 13.90
CA LEU A 210 -7.48 5.98 12.55
C LEU A 210 -8.44 6.62 11.56
N LEU A 211 -7.89 7.24 10.53
CA LEU A 211 -8.63 7.86 9.44
C LEU A 211 -8.56 6.99 8.19
N GLU A 212 -9.57 7.14 7.33
CA GLU A 212 -9.57 6.61 5.97
C GLU A 212 -10.19 7.67 5.05
N GLY A 213 -9.61 7.83 3.87
CA GLY A 213 -10.06 8.83 2.93
C GLY A 213 -9.31 8.76 1.60
N ARG A 214 -9.34 9.87 0.90
CA ARG A 214 -8.69 10.06 -0.38
C ARG A 214 -7.47 10.95 -0.21
N LEU A 215 -6.29 10.42 -0.50
CA LEU A 215 -5.07 11.18 -0.66
C LEU A 215 -4.99 11.59 -2.14
N TRP A 216 -5.13 12.87 -2.37
CA TRP A 216 -4.98 13.51 -3.67
C TRP A 216 -3.57 14.07 -3.81
N VAL A 217 -2.93 13.82 -4.95
CA VAL A 217 -1.58 14.27 -5.26
C VAL A 217 -1.58 14.88 -6.65
N ASP A 218 -1.09 16.12 -6.78
CA ASP A 218 -1.07 16.86 -8.03
C ASP A 218 0.35 16.88 -8.64
N GLY A 219 0.45 16.63 -9.97
CA GLY A 219 1.69 16.47 -10.73
C GLY A 219 1.97 17.58 -11.76
#